data_289dc77dd0360d59f64ba75aff3f900e
#
_entry.id   289dc77dd0360d59f64ba75aff3f900e
#
_cell.length_a   1.000
_cell.length_b   1.000
_cell.length_c   1.000
_cell.angle_alpha   90.00
_cell.angle_beta   90.00
_cell.angle_gamma   90.00
#
_symmetry.space_group_name_H-M   'P 1'
#
loop_
_entity.id
_entity.type
_entity.pdbx_description
1 polymer ?
#
loop_
_entity_poly.entity_id
_entity_poly.type
_entity_poly.pdbx_seq_one_letter_code
_entity_poly.pdbx_strand_id
1 'polypeptide(L)'
;MEIGGAQRLLSDLLPLQMKQADVTLLVFKSVNNALVDKLVEAGVKVISLEVKNVYNPLIIFKLKKYIKGYDVVHVHLFPALYWVAFASGSVEGKLIFTEHSTSNSRRGKRWLLPLERLVYGKYSEVVSISPQTRTALNLWLGRECSREVILNGINVEAFAGAASGVQSSDSIVMVSRFAPSKDQETVIRAMRYIDADVRLRFVGDGPLMAKNIELAESLGLLHRIDFIGAADDVARYIAEAKVGVQSSHWEGFGLTAVEIMACGRPVVASDVPGLKQVVQDAGLLFKAGDPEELARTVNSLLGDEQLYLQTARRCADRAAEYDIKKTAEGYWRVYNG
;
A
#
# COMPACT_ATOMS: atom_id res chain seq x y z
N MET A 1 -10.21 12.09 1.97
CA MET A 1 -9.62 10.76 1.63
C MET A 1 -8.53 10.51 2.67
N GLU A 2 -8.66 9.51 3.53
CA GLU A 2 -7.63 9.19 4.52
C GLU A 2 -6.36 8.68 3.81
N ILE A 3 -5.18 8.86 4.41
CA ILE A 3 -3.93 8.42 3.78
C ILE A 3 -3.75 6.91 3.97
N GLY A 4 -3.69 6.17 2.86
CA GLY A 4 -3.48 4.73 2.82
C GLY A 4 -2.92 4.27 1.48
N GLY A 5 -2.57 3.00 1.35
CA GLY A 5 -1.94 2.45 0.14
C GLY A 5 -2.78 2.63 -1.13
N ALA A 6 -4.09 2.39 -1.06
CA ALA A 6 -4.99 2.57 -2.22
C ALA A 6 -5.10 4.03 -2.65
N GLN A 7 -5.07 4.97 -1.69
CA GLN A 7 -5.14 6.39 -1.96
C GLN A 7 -3.84 6.91 -2.60
N ARG A 8 -2.69 6.45 -2.13
CA ARG A 8 -1.39 6.74 -2.77
C ARG A 8 -1.34 6.18 -4.19
N LEU A 9 -1.77 4.94 -4.39
CA LEU A 9 -1.88 4.35 -5.72
C LEU A 9 -2.71 5.24 -6.65
N LEU A 10 -3.89 5.68 -6.23
CA LEU A 10 -4.75 6.53 -7.05
C LEU A 10 -4.12 7.89 -7.35
N SER A 11 -3.36 8.48 -6.41
CA SER A 11 -2.70 9.77 -6.65
C SER A 11 -1.61 9.70 -7.73
N ASP A 12 -1.02 8.53 -7.95
CA ASP A 12 -0.03 8.30 -9.01
C ASP A 12 -0.67 7.78 -10.30
N LEU A 13 -1.74 6.99 -10.19
CA LEU A 13 -2.42 6.34 -11.31
C LEU A 13 -3.29 7.30 -12.13
N LEU A 14 -4.12 8.13 -11.46
CA LEU A 14 -5.13 8.95 -12.16
C LEU A 14 -4.50 9.96 -13.13
N PRO A 15 -3.38 10.65 -12.82
CA PRO A 15 -2.70 11.50 -13.80
C PRO A 15 -2.22 10.76 -15.06
N LEU A 16 -1.86 9.48 -14.93
CA LEU A 16 -1.48 8.66 -16.10
C LEU A 16 -2.70 8.31 -16.96
N GLN A 17 -3.82 8.01 -16.31
CA GLN A 17 -5.07 7.68 -17.00
C GLN A 17 -5.65 8.89 -17.75
N MET A 18 -5.48 10.11 -17.23
CA MET A 18 -5.90 11.34 -17.90
C MET A 18 -5.25 11.58 -19.26
N LYS A 19 -4.13 10.93 -19.56
CA LYS A 19 -3.50 11.01 -20.88
C LYS A 19 -4.33 10.34 -21.98
N GLN A 20 -5.33 9.52 -21.59
CA GLN A 20 -6.10 8.67 -22.50
C GLN A 20 -7.62 8.82 -22.33
N ALA A 21 -8.09 9.41 -21.22
CA ALA A 21 -9.52 9.58 -20.94
C ALA A 21 -9.78 10.78 -20.02
N ASP A 22 -11.01 11.27 -20.02
CA ASP A 22 -11.49 12.21 -19.02
C ASP A 22 -11.72 11.51 -17.68
N VAL A 23 -10.95 11.89 -16.66
CA VAL A 23 -10.99 11.24 -15.36
C VAL A 23 -11.63 12.14 -14.30
N THR A 24 -12.61 11.59 -13.59
CA THR A 24 -13.21 12.23 -12.42
C THR A 24 -13.05 11.34 -11.20
N LEU A 25 -12.44 11.85 -10.13
CA LEU A 25 -12.39 11.18 -8.84
C LEU A 25 -13.58 11.60 -7.99
N LEU A 26 -14.44 10.64 -7.63
CA LEU A 26 -15.55 10.86 -6.71
C LEU A 26 -15.19 10.34 -5.32
N VAL A 27 -15.20 11.19 -4.30
CA VAL A 27 -14.95 10.81 -2.91
C VAL A 27 -16.17 11.07 -2.03
N PHE A 28 -16.35 10.25 -1.00
CA PHE A 28 -17.48 10.42 -0.09
C PHE A 28 -17.31 11.60 0.85
N LYS A 29 -16.08 11.86 1.26
CA LYS A 29 -15.74 12.95 2.16
C LYS A 29 -14.45 13.59 1.68
N SER A 30 -14.45 14.90 1.59
CA SER A 30 -13.24 15.67 1.36
C SER A 30 -12.31 15.53 2.57
N VAL A 31 -11.03 15.36 2.31
CA VAL A 31 -9.97 15.55 3.29
C VAL A 31 -8.92 16.39 2.58
N ASN A 32 -8.69 17.59 3.07
CA ASN A 32 -7.58 18.40 2.57
C ASN A 32 -6.28 17.71 2.98
N ASN A 33 -5.59 17.13 2.02
CA ASN A 33 -4.30 16.53 2.19
C ASN A 33 -3.49 16.58 0.89
N ALA A 34 -2.18 16.46 1.00
CA ALA A 34 -1.25 16.53 -0.12
C ALA A 34 -1.59 15.60 -1.31
N LEU A 35 -2.27 14.46 -1.08
CA LEU A 35 -2.67 13.56 -2.17
C LEU A 35 -3.81 14.14 -3.03
N VAL A 36 -4.75 14.85 -2.41
CA VAL A 36 -5.84 15.53 -3.14
C VAL A 36 -5.29 16.73 -3.87
N ASP A 37 -4.42 17.52 -3.22
CA ASP A 37 -3.79 18.70 -3.83
C ASP A 37 -2.97 18.29 -5.06
N LYS A 38 -2.16 17.24 -4.96
CA LYS A 38 -1.43 16.65 -6.10
C LYS A 38 -2.34 16.26 -7.27
N LEU A 39 -3.51 15.68 -7.00
CA LEU A 39 -4.47 15.30 -8.04
C LEU A 39 -5.09 16.54 -8.71
N VAL A 40 -5.45 17.54 -7.93
CA VAL A 40 -6.01 18.80 -8.46
C VAL A 40 -4.97 19.55 -9.30
N GLU A 41 -3.73 19.64 -8.84
CA GLU A 41 -2.60 20.23 -9.58
C GLU A 41 -2.32 19.48 -10.88
N ALA A 42 -2.48 18.15 -10.89
CA ALA A 42 -2.38 17.33 -12.10
C ALA A 42 -3.60 17.47 -13.04
N GLY A 43 -4.61 18.27 -12.67
CA GLY A 43 -5.80 18.54 -13.48
C GLY A 43 -6.92 17.50 -13.31
N VAL A 44 -6.82 16.54 -12.37
CA VAL A 44 -7.89 15.58 -12.11
C VAL A 44 -9.08 16.27 -11.49
N LYS A 45 -10.26 16.10 -12.09
CA LYS A 45 -11.50 16.60 -11.51
C LYS A 45 -11.87 15.81 -10.25
N VAL A 46 -11.82 16.46 -9.09
CA VAL A 46 -12.18 15.84 -7.81
C VAL A 46 -13.55 16.37 -7.36
N ILE A 47 -14.48 15.45 -7.08
CA ILE A 47 -15.82 15.76 -6.58
C ILE A 47 -15.98 15.10 -5.21
N SER A 48 -16.37 15.87 -4.20
CA SER A 48 -16.74 15.36 -2.89
C SER A 48 -18.25 15.35 -2.70
N LEU A 49 -18.78 14.24 -2.19
CA LEU A 49 -20.20 14.12 -1.82
C LEU A 49 -20.52 14.78 -0.47
N GLU A 50 -19.52 15.18 0.28
CA GLU A 50 -19.60 15.76 1.63
C GLU A 50 -20.52 14.95 2.56
N VAL A 51 -20.30 13.64 2.62
CA VAL A 51 -21.11 12.73 3.41
C VAL A 51 -20.60 12.69 4.85
N LYS A 52 -21.46 13.04 5.81
CA LYS A 52 -21.12 13.00 7.25
C LYS A 52 -20.83 11.58 7.73
N ASN A 53 -21.66 10.61 7.33
CA ASN A 53 -21.53 9.20 7.69
C ASN A 53 -21.46 8.35 6.41
N VAL A 54 -20.30 7.78 6.13
CA VAL A 54 -20.04 6.95 4.93
C VAL A 54 -20.82 5.63 4.91
N TYR A 55 -21.43 5.24 6.04
CA TYR A 55 -22.27 4.04 6.15
C TYR A 55 -23.76 4.35 5.95
N ASN A 56 -24.13 5.60 5.68
CA ASN A 56 -25.53 5.96 5.44
C ASN A 56 -26.00 5.48 4.04
N PRO A 57 -27.03 4.60 3.93
CA PRO A 57 -27.50 4.07 2.66
C PRO A 57 -28.11 5.14 1.73
N LEU A 58 -28.50 6.30 2.25
CA LEU A 58 -29.00 7.42 1.42
C LEU A 58 -27.95 7.95 0.45
N ILE A 59 -26.68 7.61 0.63
CA ILE A 59 -25.60 7.88 -0.34
C ILE A 59 -25.94 7.33 -1.73
N ILE A 60 -26.67 6.22 -1.81
CA ILE A 60 -27.08 5.59 -3.06
C ILE A 60 -27.82 6.60 -3.98
N PHE A 61 -28.71 7.41 -3.41
CA PHE A 61 -29.46 8.40 -4.19
C PHE A 61 -28.55 9.52 -4.73
N LYS A 62 -27.56 9.94 -3.95
CA LYS A 62 -26.54 10.90 -4.42
C LYS A 62 -25.68 10.28 -5.53
N LEU A 63 -25.20 9.05 -5.32
CA LEU A 63 -24.32 8.35 -6.26
C LEU A 63 -24.95 8.25 -7.65
N LYS A 64 -26.23 7.91 -7.75
CA LYS A 64 -26.94 7.77 -9.04
C LYS A 64 -26.77 8.96 -9.97
N LYS A 65 -26.68 10.19 -9.41
CA LYS A 65 -26.47 11.42 -10.19
C LYS A 65 -25.04 11.52 -10.74
N TYR A 66 -24.05 11.05 -9.97
CA TYR A 66 -22.64 11.26 -10.29
C TYR A 66 -21.99 10.11 -11.07
N ILE A 67 -22.62 8.91 -11.09
CA ILE A 67 -22.09 7.73 -11.81
C ILE A 67 -22.75 7.52 -13.19
N LYS A 68 -23.71 8.37 -13.56
CA LYS A 68 -24.39 8.32 -14.85
C LYS A 68 -23.56 9.00 -15.93
N GLY A 69 -23.59 8.47 -17.17
CA GLY A 69 -22.93 9.06 -18.34
C GLY A 69 -21.42 8.85 -18.41
N TYR A 70 -20.88 7.89 -17.65
CA TYR A 70 -19.49 7.47 -17.76
C TYR A 70 -19.40 6.12 -18.47
N ASP A 71 -18.39 5.97 -19.36
CA ASP A 71 -18.08 4.71 -20.03
C ASP A 71 -17.57 3.66 -19.05
N VAL A 72 -16.86 4.10 -18.00
CA VAL A 72 -16.31 3.26 -16.93
C VAL A 72 -16.55 3.90 -15.57
N VAL A 73 -17.11 3.13 -14.65
CA VAL A 73 -17.17 3.47 -13.22
C VAL A 73 -16.29 2.48 -12.47
N HIS A 74 -15.12 2.94 -12.03
CA HIS A 74 -14.18 2.10 -11.31
C HIS A 74 -14.22 2.39 -9.81
N VAL A 75 -14.50 1.37 -9.03
CA VAL A 75 -14.74 1.48 -7.59
C VAL A 75 -13.60 0.87 -6.80
N HIS A 76 -13.15 1.60 -5.79
CA HIS A 76 -12.13 1.16 -4.84
C HIS A 76 -12.68 1.21 -3.42
N LEU A 77 -12.30 0.23 -2.61
CA LEU A 77 -12.51 0.17 -1.17
C LEU A 77 -13.98 0.02 -0.73
N PHE A 78 -14.14 -0.40 0.51
CA PHE A 78 -15.40 -0.39 1.26
C PHE A 78 -15.53 0.97 1.99
N PRO A 79 -16.72 1.56 2.12
CA PRO A 79 -18.03 1.00 1.76
C PRO A 79 -18.51 1.33 0.33
N ALA A 80 -17.70 2.01 -0.51
CA ALA A 80 -18.09 2.35 -1.88
C ALA A 80 -18.50 1.10 -2.69
N LEU A 81 -17.81 -0.03 -2.50
CA LEU A 81 -18.17 -1.34 -3.05
C LEU A 81 -19.68 -1.62 -2.97
N TYR A 82 -20.30 -1.39 -1.83
CA TYR A 82 -21.73 -1.71 -1.62
C TYR A 82 -22.63 -0.63 -2.21
N TRP A 83 -22.34 0.63 -1.93
CA TRP A 83 -23.24 1.71 -2.35
C TRP A 83 -23.31 1.87 -3.85
N VAL A 84 -22.19 1.68 -4.55
CA VAL A 84 -22.18 1.71 -6.02
C VAL A 84 -22.83 0.48 -6.60
N ALA A 85 -22.63 -0.72 -6.02
CA ALA A 85 -23.36 -1.93 -6.43
C ALA A 85 -24.88 -1.76 -6.35
N PHE A 86 -25.40 -1.13 -5.29
CA PHE A 86 -26.82 -0.84 -5.16
C PHE A 86 -27.30 0.32 -6.06
N ALA A 87 -26.40 1.17 -6.51
CA ALA A 87 -26.68 2.22 -7.50
C ALA A 87 -26.43 1.78 -8.95
N SER A 88 -26.01 0.53 -9.19
CA SER A 88 -25.52 0.02 -10.49
C SER A 88 -26.51 0.18 -11.64
N GLY A 89 -27.83 0.20 -11.38
CA GLY A 89 -28.84 0.48 -12.41
C GLY A 89 -28.75 1.89 -13.03
N SER A 90 -27.88 2.77 -12.52
CA SER A 90 -27.61 4.09 -13.09
C SER A 90 -26.26 4.17 -13.82
N VAL A 91 -25.51 3.08 -13.89
CA VAL A 91 -24.26 2.96 -14.65
C VAL A 91 -24.61 2.49 -16.05
N GLU A 92 -24.25 3.28 -17.06
CA GLU A 92 -24.49 3.00 -18.47
C GLU A 92 -23.35 2.21 -19.10
N GLY A 93 -22.12 2.40 -18.59
CA GLY A 93 -20.91 1.73 -19.05
C GLY A 93 -20.49 0.55 -18.17
N LYS A 94 -19.19 0.27 -18.16
CA LYS A 94 -18.59 -0.81 -17.34
C LYS A 94 -18.54 -0.44 -15.88
N LEU A 95 -18.91 -1.36 -15.01
CA LEU A 95 -18.79 -1.23 -13.57
C LEU A 95 -17.68 -2.17 -13.05
N ILE A 96 -16.56 -1.60 -12.60
CA ILE A 96 -15.37 -2.33 -12.22
C ILE A 96 -15.08 -2.11 -10.72
N PHE A 97 -14.61 -3.15 -10.05
CA PHE A 97 -14.14 -3.06 -8.66
C PHE A 97 -12.72 -3.59 -8.52
N THR A 98 -11.88 -2.87 -7.77
CA THR A 98 -10.57 -3.39 -7.35
C THR A 98 -10.57 -3.78 -5.89
N GLU A 99 -10.29 -5.07 -5.63
CA GLU A 99 -10.09 -5.61 -4.28
C GLU A 99 -8.65 -5.38 -3.82
N HIS A 100 -8.50 -4.64 -2.71
CA HIS A 100 -7.20 -4.24 -2.14
C HIS A 100 -6.76 -5.06 -0.94
N SER A 101 -7.56 -6.03 -0.48
CA SER A 101 -7.31 -6.70 0.80
C SER A 101 -7.43 -8.21 0.71
N THR A 102 -6.47 -8.91 1.28
CA THR A 102 -6.57 -10.38 1.49
C THR A 102 -7.50 -10.72 2.65
N SER A 103 -7.66 -9.81 3.62
CA SER A 103 -8.53 -9.98 4.80
C SER A 103 -9.21 -8.67 5.17
N ASN A 104 -10.44 -8.76 5.65
CA ASN A 104 -11.20 -7.64 6.17
C ASN A 104 -12.22 -8.13 7.21
N SER A 105 -12.82 -7.20 7.97
CA SER A 105 -13.75 -7.51 9.06
C SER A 105 -15.06 -8.20 8.62
N ARG A 106 -15.35 -8.26 7.32
CA ARG A 106 -16.53 -8.91 6.76
C ARG A 106 -16.26 -10.38 6.44
N ARG A 107 -15.03 -10.70 5.98
CA ARG A 107 -14.62 -12.09 5.71
C ARG A 107 -14.61 -12.88 7.00
N GLY A 108 -15.15 -14.11 6.95
CA GLY A 108 -15.39 -14.94 8.13
C GLY A 108 -16.82 -14.82 8.71
N LYS A 109 -17.56 -13.76 8.40
CA LYS A 109 -18.98 -13.64 8.80
C LYS A 109 -19.88 -14.31 7.78
N ARG A 110 -20.06 -15.63 7.89
CA ARG A 110 -20.75 -16.46 6.89
C ARG A 110 -22.16 -15.96 6.54
N TRP A 111 -22.83 -15.29 7.46
CA TRP A 111 -24.17 -14.71 7.21
C TRP A 111 -24.14 -13.54 6.21
N LEU A 112 -22.99 -12.87 5.99
CA LEU A 112 -22.84 -11.84 4.96
C LEU A 112 -22.60 -12.41 3.56
N LEU A 113 -22.27 -13.68 3.43
CA LEU A 113 -21.87 -14.29 2.16
C LEU A 113 -22.93 -14.14 1.04
N PRO A 114 -24.24 -14.33 1.27
CA PRO A 114 -25.24 -14.08 0.23
C PRO A 114 -25.24 -12.63 -0.27
N LEU A 115 -25.12 -11.68 0.65
CA LEU A 115 -25.03 -10.25 0.31
C LEU A 115 -23.74 -9.93 -0.45
N GLU A 116 -22.59 -10.45 -0.01
CA GLU A 116 -21.30 -10.28 -0.70
C GLU A 116 -21.37 -10.84 -2.14
N ARG A 117 -21.95 -12.04 -2.32
CA ARG A 117 -22.14 -12.63 -3.65
C ARG A 117 -23.01 -11.76 -4.57
N LEU A 118 -24.07 -11.18 -4.02
CA LEU A 118 -24.95 -10.27 -4.76
C LEU A 118 -24.21 -8.98 -5.13
N VAL A 119 -23.49 -8.36 -4.19
CA VAL A 119 -22.76 -7.11 -4.39
C VAL A 119 -21.66 -7.28 -5.43
N TYR A 120 -20.79 -8.28 -5.27
CA TYR A 120 -19.72 -8.55 -6.23
C TYR A 120 -20.26 -8.96 -7.61
N GLY A 121 -21.44 -9.60 -7.66
CA GLY A 121 -22.12 -9.97 -8.91
C GLY A 121 -22.69 -8.78 -9.71
N LYS A 122 -22.69 -7.56 -9.15
CA LYS A 122 -23.10 -6.34 -9.87
C LYS A 122 -21.97 -5.73 -10.70
N TYR A 123 -20.73 -6.12 -10.41
CA TYR A 123 -19.56 -5.63 -11.14
C TYR A 123 -19.34 -6.48 -12.39
N SER A 124 -19.15 -5.82 -13.53
CA SER A 124 -18.80 -6.51 -14.79
C SER A 124 -17.41 -7.14 -14.68
N GLU A 125 -16.48 -6.46 -14.00
CA GLU A 125 -15.14 -6.97 -13.75
C GLU A 125 -14.73 -6.70 -12.30
N VAL A 126 -14.05 -7.69 -11.70
CA VAL A 126 -13.43 -7.59 -10.37
C VAL A 126 -11.94 -7.87 -10.52
N VAL A 127 -11.14 -6.85 -10.26
CA VAL A 127 -9.66 -6.92 -10.30
C VAL A 127 -9.13 -7.16 -8.90
N SER A 128 -8.11 -7.99 -8.76
CA SER A 128 -7.35 -8.16 -7.51
C SER A 128 -5.94 -7.59 -7.64
N ILE A 129 -5.45 -6.94 -6.59
CA ILE A 129 -4.10 -6.32 -6.59
C ILE A 129 -2.96 -7.32 -6.48
N SER A 130 -3.25 -8.59 -6.21
CA SER A 130 -2.27 -9.67 -6.11
C SER A 130 -2.93 -11.04 -6.29
N PRO A 131 -2.15 -12.09 -6.65
CA PRO A 131 -2.66 -13.47 -6.69
C PRO A 131 -3.25 -13.92 -5.34
N GLN A 132 -2.67 -13.49 -4.22
CA GLN A 132 -3.15 -13.80 -2.87
C GLN A 132 -4.51 -13.16 -2.60
N THR A 133 -4.69 -11.89 -3.02
CA THR A 133 -5.97 -11.18 -2.89
C THR A 133 -7.04 -11.88 -3.73
N ARG A 134 -6.72 -12.28 -4.96
CA ARG A 134 -7.61 -13.06 -5.83
C ARG A 134 -8.03 -14.37 -5.17
N THR A 135 -7.05 -15.15 -4.70
CA THR A 135 -7.33 -16.44 -4.05
C THR A 135 -8.20 -16.25 -2.82
N ALA A 136 -7.88 -15.30 -1.96
CA ALA A 136 -8.64 -15.02 -0.74
C ALA A 136 -10.09 -14.58 -1.04
N LEU A 137 -10.30 -13.75 -2.08
CA LEU A 137 -11.63 -13.33 -2.50
C LEU A 137 -12.45 -14.49 -3.08
N ASN A 138 -11.86 -15.25 -4.02
CA ASN A 138 -12.55 -16.36 -4.69
C ASN A 138 -12.91 -17.48 -3.70
N LEU A 139 -12.02 -17.80 -2.74
CA LEU A 139 -12.31 -18.72 -1.63
C LEU A 139 -13.45 -18.21 -0.75
N TRP A 140 -13.45 -16.92 -0.39
CA TRP A 140 -14.51 -16.35 0.42
C TRP A 140 -15.88 -16.43 -0.28
N LEU A 141 -15.95 -16.08 -1.56
CA LEU A 141 -17.19 -16.08 -2.32
C LEU A 141 -17.62 -17.50 -2.74
N GLY A 142 -16.71 -18.50 -2.68
CA GLY A 142 -16.95 -19.86 -3.12
C GLY A 142 -17.21 -19.96 -4.65
N ARG A 143 -16.67 -19.01 -5.41
CA ARG A 143 -16.72 -18.97 -6.87
C ARG A 143 -15.58 -18.11 -7.43
N GLU A 144 -15.26 -18.30 -8.69
CA GLU A 144 -14.36 -17.40 -9.42
C GLU A 144 -15.08 -16.07 -9.68
N CYS A 145 -14.67 -15.03 -8.96
CA CYS A 145 -15.22 -13.69 -9.06
C CYS A 145 -14.20 -12.73 -9.63
N SER A 146 -12.96 -12.79 -9.10
CA SER A 146 -11.84 -12.02 -9.64
C SER A 146 -11.03 -12.90 -10.59
N ARG A 147 -10.99 -12.54 -11.86
CA ARG A 147 -10.22 -13.23 -12.91
C ARG A 147 -8.91 -12.51 -13.20
N GLU A 148 -8.95 -11.18 -13.17
CA GLU A 148 -7.81 -10.33 -13.47
C GLU A 148 -6.99 -10.00 -12.20
N VAL A 149 -5.67 -10.05 -12.36
CA VAL A 149 -4.72 -9.57 -11.35
C VAL A 149 -3.92 -8.43 -11.95
N ILE A 150 -4.06 -7.24 -11.37
CA ILE A 150 -3.25 -6.08 -11.73
C ILE A 150 -2.49 -5.68 -10.48
N LEU A 151 -1.17 -5.91 -10.51
CA LEU A 151 -0.32 -5.59 -9.37
C LEU A 151 -0.32 -4.09 -9.10
N ASN A 152 -0.37 -3.73 -7.82
CA ASN A 152 -0.19 -2.33 -7.43
C ASN A 152 1.22 -1.88 -7.78
N GLY A 153 1.33 -0.71 -8.37
CA GLY A 153 2.59 -0.06 -8.69
C GLY A 153 2.80 1.23 -7.92
N ILE A 154 4.01 1.74 -8.01
CA ILE A 154 4.44 3.04 -7.49
C ILE A 154 5.11 3.85 -8.60
N ASN A 155 5.28 5.14 -8.40
CA ASN A 155 6.10 5.97 -9.28
C ASN A 155 7.59 5.69 -9.00
N VAL A 156 8.13 4.64 -9.64
CA VAL A 156 9.52 4.19 -9.44
C VAL A 156 10.52 5.31 -9.76
N GLU A 157 10.26 6.09 -10.81
CA GLU A 157 11.15 7.18 -11.23
C GLU A 157 11.25 8.28 -10.16
N ALA A 158 10.15 8.62 -9.50
CA ALA A 158 10.14 9.61 -8.42
C ALA A 158 10.98 9.16 -7.22
N PHE A 159 10.85 7.88 -6.80
CA PHE A 159 11.64 7.33 -5.69
C PHE A 159 13.13 7.20 -6.04
N ALA A 160 13.46 6.74 -7.25
CA ALA A 160 14.84 6.67 -7.74
C ALA A 160 15.47 8.07 -7.84
N GLY A 161 14.71 9.06 -8.33
CA GLY A 161 15.13 10.46 -8.40
C GLY A 161 15.41 11.06 -7.03
N ALA A 162 14.55 10.80 -6.04
CA ALA A 162 14.74 11.26 -4.67
C ALA A 162 16.01 10.66 -4.01
N ALA A 163 16.42 9.46 -4.41
CA ALA A 163 17.62 8.81 -3.90
C ALA A 163 18.91 9.20 -4.66
N SER A 164 18.78 9.86 -5.81
CA SER A 164 19.93 10.23 -6.65
C SER A 164 20.85 11.25 -5.94
N GLY A 165 22.12 10.88 -5.80
CA GLY A 165 23.12 11.74 -5.14
C GLY A 165 22.99 11.80 -3.61
N VAL A 166 22.05 11.09 -2.99
CA VAL A 166 21.90 11.05 -1.54
C VAL A 166 22.85 10.01 -0.93
N GLN A 167 23.78 10.49 -0.09
CA GLN A 167 24.63 9.61 0.69
C GLN A 167 23.83 9.03 1.88
N SER A 168 23.73 7.70 1.96
CA SER A 168 23.07 7.04 3.08
C SER A 168 23.93 7.08 4.35
N SER A 169 23.31 7.26 5.49
CA SER A 169 23.90 7.07 6.81
C SER A 169 23.75 5.62 7.28
N ASP A 170 24.58 5.20 8.23
CA ASP A 170 24.42 3.88 8.88
C ASP A 170 23.14 3.87 9.74
N SER A 171 22.02 3.78 9.05
CA SER A 171 20.69 3.76 9.64
C SER A 171 19.77 2.80 8.90
N ILE A 172 18.78 2.30 9.63
CA ILE A 172 17.66 1.54 9.08
C ILE A 172 16.39 2.38 9.16
N VAL A 173 15.48 2.21 8.20
CA VAL A 173 14.21 2.92 8.16
C VAL A 173 13.05 1.93 8.06
N MET A 174 11.99 2.19 8.81
CA MET A 174 10.70 1.54 8.63
C MET A 174 9.63 2.59 8.40
N VAL A 175 9.04 2.58 7.21
CA VAL A 175 7.92 3.46 6.86
C VAL A 175 6.64 2.66 6.98
N SER A 176 5.82 2.98 7.97
CA SER A 176 4.57 2.27 8.19
C SER A 176 3.66 2.99 9.18
N ARG A 177 2.34 2.73 9.08
CA ARG A 177 1.42 3.13 10.14
C ARG A 177 1.69 2.32 11.41
N PHE A 178 1.64 2.94 12.58
CA PHE A 178 1.72 2.25 13.88
C PHE A 178 0.40 1.51 14.18
N ALA A 179 0.28 0.29 13.65
CA ALA A 179 -0.91 -0.55 13.73
C ALA A 179 -0.54 -2.01 14.04
N PRO A 180 -1.46 -2.82 14.59
CA PRO A 180 -1.17 -4.21 14.99
C PRO A 180 -0.60 -5.08 13.87
N SER A 181 -0.89 -4.76 12.61
CA SER A 181 -0.37 -5.50 11.45
C SER A 181 1.11 -5.25 11.18
N LYS A 182 1.69 -4.15 11.69
CA LYS A 182 3.01 -3.65 11.24
C LYS A 182 4.18 -3.98 12.16
N ASP A 183 3.94 -4.52 13.32
CA ASP A 183 4.92 -5.13 14.23
C ASP A 183 6.23 -4.33 14.42
N GLN A 184 6.11 -3.05 14.75
CA GLN A 184 7.26 -2.21 15.09
C GLN A 184 7.99 -2.73 16.34
N GLU A 185 7.30 -3.46 17.22
CA GLU A 185 7.86 -4.05 18.43
C GLU A 185 9.04 -4.98 18.11
N THR A 186 8.92 -5.86 17.09
CA THR A 186 10.01 -6.73 16.65
C THR A 186 11.22 -5.92 16.20
N VAL A 187 11.04 -4.81 15.50
CA VAL A 187 12.16 -3.97 15.03
C VAL A 187 12.84 -3.25 16.20
N ILE A 188 12.06 -2.74 17.16
CA ILE A 188 12.62 -2.11 18.38
C ILE A 188 13.47 -3.13 19.16
N ARG A 189 12.95 -4.35 19.35
CA ARG A 189 13.68 -5.41 20.06
C ARG A 189 14.94 -5.86 19.33
N ALA A 190 14.92 -5.86 17.98
CA ALA A 190 16.07 -6.20 17.16
C ALA A 190 17.25 -5.21 17.35
N MET A 191 16.97 -3.93 17.68
CA MET A 191 18.01 -2.95 17.94
C MET A 191 18.98 -3.29 19.09
N ARG A 192 18.62 -4.26 19.94
CA ARG A 192 19.51 -4.79 20.98
C ARG A 192 20.67 -5.63 20.41
N TYR A 193 20.49 -6.18 19.21
CA TYR A 193 21.40 -7.11 18.53
C TYR A 193 22.02 -6.49 17.27
N ILE A 194 21.60 -5.26 16.90
CA ILE A 194 22.18 -4.48 15.81
C ILE A 194 23.28 -3.59 16.36
N ASP A 195 24.35 -3.40 15.58
CA ASP A 195 25.53 -2.61 15.97
C ASP A 195 25.15 -1.25 16.58
N ALA A 196 25.88 -0.84 17.62
CA ALA A 196 25.53 0.28 18.49
C ALA A 196 25.44 1.62 17.74
N ASP A 197 26.23 1.81 16.69
CA ASP A 197 26.27 3.04 15.90
C ASP A 197 25.12 3.18 14.90
N VAL A 198 24.37 2.09 14.66
CA VAL A 198 23.25 2.08 13.74
C VAL A 198 22.01 2.71 14.40
N ARG A 199 21.38 3.65 13.72
CA ARG A 199 20.13 4.29 14.15
C ARG A 199 18.92 3.68 13.44
N LEU A 200 17.77 3.70 14.12
CA LEU A 200 16.47 3.33 13.55
C LEU A 200 15.60 4.57 13.39
N ARG A 201 14.98 4.73 12.22
CA ARG A 201 13.99 5.77 11.98
C ARG A 201 12.63 5.13 11.66
N PHE A 202 11.63 5.43 12.46
CA PHE A 202 10.24 5.13 12.19
C PHE A 202 9.57 6.34 11.53
N VAL A 203 9.04 6.15 10.32
CA VAL A 203 8.29 7.19 9.60
C VAL A 203 6.84 6.75 9.48
N GLY A 204 5.95 7.49 10.09
CA GLY A 204 4.51 7.22 10.14
C GLY A 204 3.93 7.46 11.52
N ASP A 205 2.60 7.40 11.61
CA ASP A 205 1.84 7.62 12.84
C ASP A 205 0.79 6.52 13.01
N GLY A 206 0.19 6.43 14.18
CA GLY A 206 -0.89 5.49 14.45
C GLY A 206 -1.09 5.17 15.93
N PRO A 207 -2.15 4.41 16.24
CA PRO A 207 -2.60 4.19 17.61
C PRO A 207 -1.58 3.47 18.51
N LEU A 208 -0.61 2.76 17.95
CA LEU A 208 0.42 2.05 18.73
C LEU A 208 1.72 2.85 18.91
N MET A 209 1.82 4.09 18.41
CA MET A 209 3.06 4.87 18.47
C MET A 209 3.51 5.10 19.92
N ALA A 210 2.63 5.57 20.79
CA ALA A 210 2.95 5.79 22.21
C ALA A 210 3.47 4.52 22.90
N LYS A 211 2.79 3.37 22.69
CA LYS A 211 3.23 2.08 23.23
C LYS A 211 4.63 1.66 22.74
N ASN A 212 4.95 1.96 21.49
CA ASN A 212 6.27 1.64 20.95
C ASN A 212 7.37 2.58 21.47
N ILE A 213 7.06 3.85 21.76
CA ILE A 213 7.99 4.76 22.45
C ILE A 213 8.27 4.26 23.86
N GLU A 214 7.24 3.92 24.63
CA GLU A 214 7.38 3.33 25.98
C GLU A 214 8.23 2.05 25.96
N LEU A 215 8.04 1.19 24.96
CA LEU A 215 8.86 -0.01 24.79
C LEU A 215 10.33 0.35 24.55
N ALA A 216 10.61 1.29 23.64
CA ALA A 216 11.98 1.72 23.34
C ALA A 216 12.66 2.31 24.59
N GLU A 217 11.94 3.11 25.39
CA GLU A 217 12.41 3.68 26.65
C GLU A 217 12.71 2.58 27.68
N SER A 218 11.79 1.64 27.88
CA SER A 218 11.96 0.53 28.83
C SER A 218 13.15 -0.36 28.52
N LEU A 219 13.56 -0.44 27.25
CA LEU A 219 14.73 -1.17 26.78
C LEU A 219 16.01 -0.32 26.74
N GLY A 220 15.93 0.97 27.10
CA GLY A 220 17.08 1.89 27.05
C GLY A 220 17.53 2.25 25.63
N LEU A 221 16.67 2.08 24.61
CA LEU A 221 17.01 2.23 23.19
C LEU A 221 16.56 3.56 22.58
N LEU A 222 15.89 4.42 23.33
CA LEU A 222 15.28 5.65 22.81
C LEU A 222 16.34 6.60 22.19
N HIS A 223 17.57 6.57 22.67
CA HIS A 223 18.68 7.37 22.13
C HIS A 223 19.13 6.94 20.71
N ARG A 224 18.73 5.74 20.26
CA ARG A 224 19.05 5.19 18.92
C ARG A 224 17.85 5.16 17.98
N ILE A 225 16.65 5.55 18.43
CA ILE A 225 15.41 5.41 17.67
C ILE A 225 14.74 6.77 17.50
N ASP A 226 14.55 7.19 16.26
CA ASP A 226 13.86 8.42 15.91
C ASP A 226 12.42 8.09 15.49
N PHE A 227 11.43 8.63 16.21
CA PHE A 227 10.01 8.56 15.86
C PHE A 227 9.61 9.84 15.14
N ILE A 228 9.63 9.81 13.80
CA ILE A 228 9.44 11.02 12.95
C ILE A 228 7.98 11.48 12.92
N GLY A 229 7.02 10.56 13.12
CA GLY A 229 5.61 10.84 12.85
C GLY A 229 5.24 10.73 11.38
N ALA A 230 4.07 11.24 11.02
CA ALA A 230 3.63 11.28 9.62
C ALA A 230 4.50 12.25 8.82
N ALA A 231 4.96 11.83 7.65
CA ALA A 231 5.77 12.64 6.75
C ALA A 231 5.19 12.59 5.33
N ASP A 232 5.21 13.73 4.64
CA ASP A 232 4.79 13.83 3.24
C ASP A 232 5.86 13.29 2.28
N ASP A 233 7.12 13.59 2.56
CA ASP A 233 8.27 13.13 1.78
C ASP A 233 8.94 11.90 2.43
N VAL A 234 8.30 10.74 2.27
CA VAL A 234 8.86 9.46 2.75
C VAL A 234 10.07 9.01 1.93
N ALA A 235 10.16 9.41 0.66
CA ALA A 235 11.23 9.01 -0.25
C ALA A 235 12.59 9.53 0.25
N ARG A 236 12.63 10.72 0.80
CA ARG A 236 13.83 11.29 1.43
C ARG A 236 14.34 10.43 2.58
N TYR A 237 13.47 10.05 3.52
CA TYR A 237 13.87 9.23 4.68
C TYR A 237 14.36 7.85 4.25
N ILE A 238 13.75 7.26 3.22
CA ILE A 238 14.21 5.99 2.63
C ILE A 238 15.59 6.17 1.99
N ALA A 239 15.78 7.24 1.21
CA ALA A 239 17.03 7.52 0.52
C ALA A 239 18.20 7.77 1.48
N GLU A 240 17.94 8.41 2.63
CA GLU A 240 18.94 8.68 3.67
C GLU A 240 19.35 7.42 4.47
N ALA A 241 18.53 6.38 4.47
CA ALA A 241 18.81 5.14 5.18
C ALA A 241 19.65 4.17 4.32
N LYS A 242 20.42 3.30 4.98
CA LYS A 242 21.20 2.25 4.32
C LYS A 242 20.32 1.01 4.01
N VAL A 243 19.45 0.62 4.93
CA VAL A 243 18.58 -0.54 4.79
C VAL A 243 17.13 -0.17 5.16
N GLY A 244 16.17 -0.61 4.36
CA GLY A 244 14.78 -0.54 4.73
C GLY A 244 14.26 -1.81 5.38
N VAL A 245 13.45 -1.68 6.42
CA VAL A 245 12.84 -2.80 7.13
C VAL A 245 11.31 -2.75 7.00
N GLN A 246 10.69 -3.89 6.71
CA GLN A 246 9.25 -4.08 6.74
C GLN A 246 8.88 -5.28 7.61
N SER A 247 8.68 -5.03 8.89
CA SER A 247 8.19 -6.02 9.83
C SER A 247 6.66 -5.98 9.86
N SER A 248 6.02 -7.05 9.45
CA SER A 248 4.55 -7.14 9.45
C SER A 248 4.10 -8.53 9.86
N HIS A 249 3.02 -8.63 10.63
CA HIS A 249 2.34 -9.90 10.89
C HIS A 249 1.49 -10.35 9.69
N TRP A 250 0.93 -9.39 8.95
CA TRP A 250 0.20 -9.64 7.69
C TRP A 250 0.24 -8.40 6.79
N GLU A 251 0.30 -8.62 5.50
CA GLU A 251 0.37 -7.60 4.47
C GLU A 251 -0.45 -8.01 3.24
N GLY A 252 -1.11 -7.04 2.62
CA GLY A 252 -1.85 -7.28 1.38
C GLY A 252 -0.96 -7.32 0.14
N PHE A 253 0.05 -6.43 0.09
CA PHE A 253 0.98 -6.33 -1.01
C PHE A 253 2.39 -5.87 -0.57
N GLY A 254 2.49 -4.78 0.17
CA GLY A 254 3.78 -4.26 0.62
C GLY A 254 4.36 -3.16 -0.27
N LEU A 255 3.52 -2.17 -0.64
CA LEU A 255 3.98 -1.03 -1.46
C LEU A 255 5.23 -0.36 -0.89
N THR A 256 5.33 -0.22 0.43
CA THR A 256 6.51 0.40 1.05
C THR A 256 7.80 -0.40 0.83
N ALA A 257 7.72 -1.74 0.71
CA ALA A 257 8.89 -2.52 0.32
C ALA A 257 9.33 -2.17 -1.11
N VAL A 258 8.38 -1.95 -2.04
CA VAL A 258 8.68 -1.50 -3.39
C VAL A 258 9.27 -0.08 -3.38
N GLU A 259 8.76 0.83 -2.55
CA GLU A 259 9.28 2.19 -2.37
C GLU A 259 10.76 2.18 -1.93
N ILE A 260 11.10 1.31 -0.95
CA ILE A 260 12.48 1.10 -0.49
C ILE A 260 13.36 0.60 -1.64
N MET A 261 12.92 -0.43 -2.35
CA MET A 261 13.63 -1.01 -3.49
C MET A 261 13.85 0.03 -4.60
N ALA A 262 12.86 0.87 -4.89
CA ALA A 262 12.93 1.91 -5.92
C ALA A 262 13.94 3.00 -5.58
N CYS A 263 14.20 3.26 -4.27
CA CYS A 263 15.30 4.11 -3.83
C CYS A 263 16.67 3.42 -3.93
N GLY A 264 16.76 2.22 -4.51
CA GLY A 264 18.00 1.45 -4.61
C GLY A 264 18.53 0.98 -3.24
N ARG A 265 17.67 0.83 -2.25
CA ARG A 265 18.04 0.34 -0.90
C ARG A 265 17.66 -1.11 -0.73
N PRO A 266 18.55 -1.95 -0.12
CA PRO A 266 18.16 -3.29 0.29
C PRO A 266 16.96 -3.25 1.23
N VAL A 267 16.04 -4.20 1.07
CA VAL A 267 14.90 -4.37 1.97
C VAL A 267 15.02 -5.68 2.74
N VAL A 268 14.79 -5.62 4.05
CA VAL A 268 14.64 -6.78 4.94
C VAL A 268 13.19 -6.83 5.39
N ALA A 269 12.48 -7.91 5.06
CA ALA A 269 11.04 -8.01 5.32
C ALA A 269 10.67 -9.32 6.01
N SER A 270 9.58 -9.28 6.81
CA SER A 270 9.02 -10.51 7.40
C SER A 270 8.50 -11.46 6.32
N ASP A 271 8.73 -12.77 6.50
CA ASP A 271 8.24 -13.84 5.61
C ASP A 271 6.73 -14.05 5.80
N VAL A 272 5.96 -13.09 5.28
CA VAL A 272 4.48 -13.17 5.22
C VAL A 272 4.02 -13.03 3.76
N PRO A 273 2.88 -13.62 3.38
CA PRO A 273 2.51 -13.82 1.97
C PRO A 273 2.62 -12.56 1.08
N GLY A 274 2.13 -11.40 1.54
CA GLY A 274 2.14 -10.17 0.76
C GLY A 274 3.56 -9.60 0.57
N LEU A 275 4.40 -9.60 1.63
CA LEU A 275 5.78 -9.14 1.55
C LEU A 275 6.67 -10.13 0.82
N LYS A 276 6.49 -11.45 1.08
CA LYS A 276 7.25 -12.49 0.39
C LYS A 276 7.15 -12.37 -1.13
N GLN A 277 5.95 -12.18 -1.65
CA GLN A 277 5.72 -12.03 -3.09
C GLN A 277 6.56 -10.89 -3.71
N VAL A 278 6.70 -9.78 -2.98
CA VAL A 278 7.41 -8.59 -3.45
C VAL A 278 8.93 -8.74 -3.26
N VAL A 279 9.34 -9.26 -2.10
CA VAL A 279 10.74 -9.20 -1.63
C VAL A 279 11.55 -10.44 -2.02
N GLN A 280 10.91 -11.61 -2.17
CA GLN A 280 11.60 -12.86 -2.49
C GLN A 280 12.49 -12.70 -3.74
N ASP A 281 13.69 -13.27 -3.67
CA ASP A 281 14.74 -13.23 -4.71
C ASP A 281 15.37 -11.85 -4.98
N ALA A 282 14.86 -10.79 -4.34
CA ALA A 282 15.39 -9.43 -4.48
C ALA A 282 16.01 -8.91 -3.17
N GLY A 283 15.22 -8.76 -2.13
CA GLY A 283 15.66 -8.43 -0.78
C GLY A 283 15.91 -9.68 0.07
N LEU A 284 15.91 -9.49 1.39
CA LEU A 284 16.08 -10.55 2.36
C LEU A 284 14.83 -10.73 3.22
N LEU A 285 14.51 -11.97 3.58
CA LEU A 285 13.37 -12.30 4.42
C LEU A 285 13.84 -12.76 5.79
N PHE A 286 13.03 -12.48 6.82
CA PHE A 286 13.20 -12.99 8.17
C PHE A 286 11.86 -13.53 8.70
N LYS A 287 11.90 -14.42 9.68
CA LYS A 287 10.70 -14.98 10.30
C LYS A 287 9.94 -13.91 11.07
N ALA A 288 8.67 -13.71 10.73
CA ALA A 288 7.82 -12.72 11.39
C ALA A 288 7.82 -12.90 12.92
N GLY A 289 8.03 -11.77 13.64
CA GLY A 289 8.10 -11.76 15.10
C GLY A 289 9.43 -12.25 15.68
N ASP A 290 10.49 -12.46 14.88
CA ASP A 290 11.81 -12.88 15.34
C ASP A 290 12.82 -11.71 15.27
N PRO A 291 13.07 -11.01 16.40
CA PRO A 291 13.97 -9.86 16.42
C PRO A 291 15.45 -10.24 16.24
N GLU A 292 15.84 -11.45 16.62
CA GLU A 292 17.24 -11.88 16.48
C GLU A 292 17.56 -12.23 15.04
N GLU A 293 16.64 -12.90 14.33
CA GLU A 293 16.81 -13.18 12.91
C GLU A 293 16.79 -11.88 12.08
N LEU A 294 15.89 -10.95 12.41
CA LEU A 294 15.90 -9.63 11.81
C LEU A 294 17.26 -8.94 11.97
N ALA A 295 17.78 -8.92 13.19
CA ALA A 295 19.07 -8.28 13.47
C ALA A 295 20.23 -8.95 12.73
N ARG A 296 20.29 -10.29 12.71
CA ARG A 296 21.32 -11.05 11.94
C ARG A 296 21.26 -10.67 10.45
N THR A 297 20.05 -10.59 9.90
CA THR A 297 19.84 -10.26 8.48
C THR A 297 20.26 -8.83 8.18
N VAL A 298 19.93 -7.87 9.04
CA VAL A 298 20.39 -6.47 8.90
C VAL A 298 21.90 -6.37 9.01
N ASN A 299 22.50 -6.97 10.05
CA ASN A 299 23.95 -6.92 10.28
C ASN A 299 24.74 -7.57 9.12
N SER A 300 24.20 -8.62 8.48
CA SER A 300 24.85 -9.22 7.30
C SER A 300 24.94 -8.23 6.12
N LEU A 301 23.90 -7.40 5.92
CA LEU A 301 23.93 -6.36 4.88
C LEU A 301 24.85 -5.20 5.25
N LEU A 302 24.92 -4.82 6.53
CA LEU A 302 25.75 -3.70 6.97
C LEU A 302 27.25 -4.06 7.01
N GLY A 303 27.56 -5.33 7.33
CA GLY A 303 28.94 -5.86 7.46
C GLY A 303 29.56 -6.39 6.16
N ASP A 304 28.79 -6.63 5.10
CA ASP A 304 29.25 -7.14 3.82
C ASP A 304 28.83 -6.23 2.67
N GLU A 305 29.77 -5.40 2.20
CA GLU A 305 29.53 -4.45 1.10
C GLU A 305 29.12 -5.14 -0.21
N GLN A 306 29.69 -6.31 -0.51
CA GLN A 306 29.37 -7.05 -1.72
C GLN A 306 27.92 -7.57 -1.68
N LEU A 307 27.52 -8.16 -0.56
CA LEU A 307 26.14 -8.59 -0.33
C LEU A 307 25.17 -7.41 -0.41
N TYR A 308 25.54 -6.27 0.20
CA TYR A 308 24.76 -5.03 0.15
C TYR A 308 24.52 -4.58 -1.30
N LEU A 309 25.57 -4.40 -2.08
CA LEU A 309 25.48 -3.91 -3.46
C LEU A 309 24.69 -4.86 -4.37
N GLN A 310 24.90 -6.17 -4.23
CA GLN A 310 24.16 -7.18 -4.97
C GLN A 310 22.66 -7.15 -4.62
N THR A 311 22.34 -7.02 -3.33
CA THR A 311 20.94 -6.97 -2.86
C THR A 311 20.28 -5.66 -3.30
N ALA A 312 20.96 -4.53 -3.18
CA ALA A 312 20.46 -3.23 -3.64
C ALA A 312 20.11 -3.25 -5.15
N ARG A 313 21.01 -3.85 -5.97
CA ARG A 313 20.77 -4.00 -7.42
C ARG A 313 19.54 -4.87 -7.69
N ARG A 314 19.45 -6.06 -7.08
CA ARG A 314 18.27 -6.92 -7.24
C ARG A 314 16.97 -6.24 -6.80
N CYS A 315 17.03 -5.46 -5.72
CA CYS A 315 15.90 -4.65 -5.25
C CYS A 315 15.48 -3.62 -6.31
N ALA A 316 16.41 -2.88 -6.87
CA ALA A 316 16.11 -1.89 -7.91
C ALA A 316 15.50 -2.53 -9.17
N ASP A 317 16.07 -3.65 -9.63
CA ASP A 317 15.54 -4.42 -10.78
C ASP A 317 14.12 -4.93 -10.48
N ARG A 318 13.86 -5.42 -9.29
CA ARG A 318 12.53 -5.86 -8.84
C ARG A 318 11.53 -4.71 -8.75
N ALA A 319 11.94 -3.53 -8.26
CA ALA A 319 11.06 -2.36 -8.20
C ALA A 319 10.52 -1.95 -9.57
N ALA A 320 11.33 -2.08 -10.62
CA ALA A 320 10.91 -1.78 -11.99
C ALA A 320 9.76 -2.67 -12.50
N GLU A 321 9.56 -3.86 -11.91
CA GLU A 321 8.40 -4.71 -12.23
C GLU A 321 7.08 -4.11 -11.72
N TYR A 322 7.16 -3.26 -10.69
CA TYR A 322 6.03 -2.61 -10.02
C TYR A 322 5.91 -1.12 -10.36
N ASP A 323 6.33 -0.72 -11.58
CA ASP A 323 6.11 0.65 -12.04
C ASP A 323 4.62 0.92 -12.24
N ILE A 324 4.14 2.05 -11.75
CA ILE A 324 2.74 2.50 -11.85
C ILE A 324 2.26 2.56 -13.31
N LYS A 325 3.15 2.74 -14.28
CA LYS A 325 2.83 2.72 -15.71
C LYS A 325 2.28 1.35 -16.12
N LYS A 326 2.84 0.25 -15.61
CA LYS A 326 2.34 -1.12 -15.84
C LYS A 326 0.95 -1.34 -15.22
N THR A 327 0.72 -0.78 -14.04
CA THR A 327 -0.60 -0.79 -13.40
C THR A 327 -1.62 -0.04 -14.25
N ALA A 328 -1.25 1.15 -14.75
CA ALA A 328 -2.10 1.95 -15.62
C ALA A 328 -2.46 1.21 -16.92
N GLU A 329 -1.49 0.59 -17.58
CA GLU A 329 -1.69 -0.23 -18.78
C GLU A 329 -2.59 -1.44 -18.50
N GLY A 330 -2.41 -2.09 -17.34
CA GLY A 330 -3.26 -3.20 -16.89
C GLY A 330 -4.73 -2.78 -16.78
N TYR A 331 -5.00 -1.68 -16.08
CA TYR A 331 -6.36 -1.16 -15.98
C TYR A 331 -6.92 -0.71 -17.32
N TRP A 332 -6.08 -0.12 -18.18
CA TRP A 332 -6.51 0.32 -19.51
C TRP A 332 -6.99 -0.86 -20.38
N ARG A 333 -6.33 -2.02 -20.28
CA ARG A 333 -6.81 -3.24 -20.96
C ARG A 333 -8.19 -3.67 -20.44
N VAL A 334 -8.42 -3.62 -19.12
CA VAL A 334 -9.71 -3.95 -18.52
C VAL A 334 -10.81 -2.96 -18.92
N TYR A 335 -10.48 -1.68 -19.08
CA TYR A 335 -11.45 -0.67 -19.51
C TYR A 335 -11.90 -0.87 -20.96
N ASN A 336 -11.02 -1.31 -21.84
CA ASN A 336 -11.29 -1.46 -23.28
C ASN A 336 -11.69 -2.88 -23.70
N GLY A 337 -11.38 -3.93 -22.94
CA GLY A 337 -11.79 -5.32 -23.19
C GLY A 337 -13.24 -5.55 -22.80
#